data_6d8153ac1ba0cdf18802c4c85263f467
#
_entry.id   6d8153ac1ba0cdf18802c4c85263f467
#
_cell.length_a   1.000
_cell.length_b   1.000
_cell.length_c   1.000
_cell.angle_alpha   90.00
_cell.angle_beta   90.00
_cell.angle_gamma   90.00
#
_symmetry.space_group_name_H-M   'P 1'
#
loop_
_entity.id
_entity.type
_entity.pdbx_description
1 polymer ?
#
loop_
_entity_poly.entity_id
_entity_poly.type
_entity_poly.pdbx_seq_one_letter_code
_entity_poly.pdbx_strand_id
1 'polypeptide(L)'
;MKKIIIHLTFLLLTIPLNAQNQERLSVHFFDIPEILESEFLKFNSQVNTILENAGYGKNFYKLYKVKKEDENKTLRYFQISSYTSDKHYEMTHNVNDEYKSLWDKMWESDLGKKVWKFDNKTHIYRKVYRVYN
;
A
#
# COMPACT_ATOMS: atom_id res chain seq x y z
N MET A 1 13.64 24.35 45.61
CA MET A 1 13.27 24.58 44.20
C MET A 1 13.93 23.63 43.17
N LYS A 2 15.06 22.99 43.45
CA LYS A 2 15.74 22.08 42.51
C LYS A 2 15.09 20.69 42.34
N LYS A 3 14.24 20.24 43.25
CA LYS A 3 13.61 18.90 43.21
C LYS A 3 12.36 18.80 42.29
N ILE A 4 11.71 19.91 42.00
CA ILE A 4 10.49 19.93 41.19
C ILE A 4 10.81 19.82 39.71
N ILE A 5 11.96 20.31 39.25
CA ILE A 5 12.37 20.29 37.83
C ILE A 5 12.67 18.88 37.36
N ILE A 6 13.21 18.00 38.21
CA ILE A 6 13.57 16.62 37.86
C ILE A 6 12.32 15.76 37.62
N HIS A 7 11.23 16.01 38.32
CA HIS A 7 9.96 15.25 38.13
C HIS A 7 9.21 15.65 36.89
N LEU A 8 9.33 16.89 36.44
CA LEU A 8 8.68 17.36 35.19
C LEU A 8 9.38 16.83 33.95
N THR A 9 10.71 16.68 33.99
CA THR A 9 11.49 16.14 32.88
C THR A 9 11.24 14.64 32.69
N PHE A 10 10.94 13.89 33.74
CA PHE A 10 10.65 12.46 33.67
C PHE A 10 9.23 12.18 33.14
N LEU A 11 8.28 13.09 33.36
CA LEU A 11 6.91 12.96 32.86
C LEU A 11 6.79 13.19 31.33
N LEU A 12 7.72 13.93 30.72
CA LEU A 12 7.77 14.18 29.28
C LEU A 12 8.36 13.00 28.47
N LEU A 13 9.04 12.04 29.14
CA LEU A 13 9.63 10.86 28.51
C LEU A 13 8.65 9.67 28.40
N THR A 14 7.45 9.78 28.94
CA THR A 14 6.41 8.72 28.88
C THR A 14 5.35 8.95 27.80
N ILE A 15 5.64 9.77 26.78
CA ILE A 15 4.78 9.82 25.59
C ILE A 15 4.92 8.45 24.93
N PRO A 16 3.85 7.65 24.83
CA PRO A 16 3.95 6.33 24.23
C PRO A 16 4.36 6.45 22.76
N LEU A 17 5.57 5.99 22.44
CA LEU A 17 6.09 5.79 21.07
C LEU A 17 5.29 4.74 20.29
N ASN A 18 4.10 4.35 20.76
CA ASN A 18 3.30 3.28 20.19
C ASN A 18 2.62 3.62 18.85
N ALA A 19 2.67 4.87 18.39
CA ALA A 19 2.01 5.26 17.15
C ALA A 19 2.80 4.89 15.89
N GLN A 20 4.10 4.56 16.00
CA GLN A 20 4.97 4.38 14.84
C GLN A 20 5.11 2.93 14.33
N ASN A 21 4.62 1.93 15.08
CA ASN A 21 4.80 0.50 14.77
C ASN A 21 3.48 -0.26 14.59
N GLN A 22 2.42 0.42 14.19
CA GLN A 22 1.14 -0.24 13.97
C GLN A 22 1.12 -0.96 12.61
N GLU A 23 0.87 -2.27 12.64
CA GLU A 23 0.62 -3.05 11.43
C GLU A 23 -0.59 -2.48 10.67
N ARG A 24 -0.41 -2.22 9.38
CA ARG A 24 -1.47 -1.73 8.51
C ARG A 24 -1.53 -2.48 7.19
N LEU A 25 -2.70 -2.51 6.59
CA LEU A 25 -2.90 -2.92 5.21
C LEU A 25 -3.21 -1.70 4.34
N SER A 26 -2.71 -1.69 3.11
CA SER A 26 -3.26 -0.89 2.03
C SER A 26 -4.18 -1.77 1.20
N VAL A 27 -5.43 -1.36 1.07
CA VAL A 27 -6.46 -2.10 0.35
C VAL A 27 -7.00 -1.22 -0.77
N HIS A 28 -6.91 -1.72 -2.00
CA HIS A 28 -7.39 -1.05 -3.20
C HIS A 28 -8.50 -1.89 -3.82
N PHE A 29 -9.62 -1.25 -4.15
CA PHE A 29 -10.70 -1.83 -4.96
C PHE A 29 -10.79 -1.03 -6.25
N PHE A 30 -10.77 -1.69 -7.41
CA PHE A 30 -10.76 -1.01 -8.70
C PHE A 30 -11.26 -1.88 -9.83
N ASP A 31 -11.54 -1.22 -10.96
CA ASP A 31 -11.79 -1.88 -12.23
C ASP A 31 -10.62 -1.68 -13.19
N ILE A 32 -10.38 -2.70 -14.00
CA ILE A 32 -9.40 -2.64 -15.08
C ILE A 32 -10.19 -2.82 -16.39
N PRO A 33 -10.13 -1.88 -17.35
CA PRO A 33 -10.65 -2.11 -18.68
C PRO A 33 -10.03 -3.37 -19.30
N GLU A 34 -10.83 -4.21 -19.96
CA GLU A 34 -10.35 -5.49 -20.51
C GLU A 34 -9.13 -5.33 -21.41
N ILE A 35 -9.11 -4.28 -22.21
CA ILE A 35 -7.98 -3.98 -23.11
C ILE A 35 -6.66 -3.68 -22.33
N LEU A 36 -6.73 -3.29 -21.07
CA LEU A 36 -5.57 -2.97 -20.22
C LEU A 36 -5.24 -4.07 -19.20
N GLU A 37 -6.06 -5.14 -19.12
CA GLU A 37 -5.87 -6.19 -18.09
C GLU A 37 -4.49 -6.85 -18.20
N SER A 38 -4.07 -7.22 -19.41
CA SER A 38 -2.77 -7.85 -19.64
C SER A 38 -1.60 -6.94 -19.27
N GLU A 39 -1.70 -5.65 -19.59
CA GLU A 39 -0.68 -4.65 -19.23
C GLU A 39 -0.60 -4.48 -17.72
N PHE A 40 -1.74 -4.41 -17.04
CA PHE A 40 -1.81 -4.31 -15.59
C PHE A 40 -1.19 -5.53 -14.89
N LEU A 41 -1.52 -6.75 -15.33
CA LEU A 41 -0.97 -7.98 -14.77
C LEU A 41 0.55 -8.04 -14.95
N LYS A 42 1.05 -7.63 -16.10
CA LYS A 42 2.50 -7.51 -16.34
C LYS A 42 3.14 -6.50 -15.41
N PHE A 43 2.57 -5.31 -15.26
CA PHE A 43 3.05 -4.28 -14.34
C PHE A 43 3.08 -4.80 -12.90
N ASN A 44 1.98 -5.38 -12.41
CA ASN A 44 1.90 -5.94 -11.06
C ASN A 44 2.95 -7.03 -10.81
N SER A 45 3.21 -7.89 -11.81
CA SER A 45 4.28 -8.90 -11.74
C SER A 45 5.67 -8.28 -11.65
N GLN A 46 5.96 -7.26 -12.47
CA GLN A 46 7.25 -6.57 -12.46
C GLN A 46 7.52 -5.89 -11.11
N VAL A 47 6.54 -5.17 -10.57
CA VAL A 47 6.64 -4.54 -9.25
C VAL A 47 6.92 -5.58 -8.17
N ASN A 48 6.19 -6.69 -8.17
CA ASN A 48 6.39 -7.77 -7.20
C ASN A 48 7.79 -8.40 -7.32
N THR A 49 8.30 -8.56 -8.55
CA THR A 49 9.66 -9.08 -8.77
C THR A 49 10.73 -8.15 -8.19
N ILE A 50 10.60 -6.83 -8.40
CA ILE A 50 11.53 -5.84 -7.83
C ILE A 50 11.51 -5.91 -6.29
N LEU A 51 10.33 -5.97 -5.70
CA LEU A 51 10.17 -6.06 -4.24
C LEU A 51 10.70 -7.38 -3.68
N GLU A 52 10.49 -8.51 -4.36
CA GLU A 52 11.05 -9.81 -3.98
C GLU A 52 12.59 -9.78 -4.00
N ASN A 53 13.18 -9.23 -5.06
CA ASN A 53 14.62 -9.08 -5.19
C ASN A 53 15.23 -8.16 -4.12
N ALA A 54 14.46 -7.19 -3.64
CA ALA A 54 14.83 -6.29 -2.54
C ALA A 54 14.58 -6.89 -1.14
N GLY A 55 14.11 -8.15 -1.04
CA GLY A 55 13.93 -8.87 0.22
C GLY A 55 12.57 -8.66 0.91
N TYR A 56 11.59 -8.04 0.24
CA TYR A 56 10.23 -7.84 0.82
C TYR A 56 9.30 -9.04 0.66
N GLY A 57 9.80 -10.15 0.08
CA GLY A 57 9.05 -11.40 -0.10
C GLY A 57 8.22 -11.44 -1.38
N LYS A 58 7.75 -12.66 -1.69
CA LYS A 58 6.96 -12.92 -2.90
C LYS A 58 5.57 -12.33 -2.82
N ASN A 59 5.08 -11.86 -3.98
CA ASN A 59 3.71 -11.36 -4.10
C ASN A 59 3.37 -10.32 -3.02
N PHE A 60 4.23 -9.33 -2.86
CA PHE A 60 4.03 -8.25 -1.90
C PHE A 60 2.69 -7.52 -2.14
N TYR A 61 2.39 -7.18 -3.38
CA TYR A 61 1.08 -6.72 -3.82
C TYR A 61 0.23 -7.92 -4.25
N LYS A 62 -0.64 -8.39 -3.35
CA LYS A 62 -1.55 -9.51 -3.61
C LYS A 62 -2.77 -9.02 -4.36
N LEU A 63 -2.91 -9.45 -5.60
CA LEU A 63 -4.02 -9.09 -6.48
C LEU A 63 -5.06 -10.22 -6.50
N TYR A 64 -6.33 -9.85 -6.40
CA TYR A 64 -7.47 -10.74 -6.45
C TYR A 64 -8.50 -10.22 -7.45
N LYS A 65 -9.19 -11.13 -8.11
CA LYS A 65 -10.33 -10.84 -8.98
C LYS A 65 -11.60 -11.43 -8.37
N VAL A 66 -12.67 -10.66 -8.38
CA VAL A 66 -13.98 -11.10 -7.93
C VAL A 66 -14.49 -12.22 -8.83
N LYS A 67 -15.21 -13.20 -8.28
CA LYS A 67 -15.86 -14.25 -9.07
C LYS A 67 -16.87 -13.65 -10.06
N LYS A 68 -17.01 -14.31 -11.21
CA LYS A 68 -17.86 -13.83 -12.31
C LYS A 68 -19.31 -13.54 -11.87
N GLU A 69 -19.88 -14.34 -11.00
CA GLU A 69 -21.23 -14.17 -10.47
C GLU A 69 -21.44 -12.92 -9.62
N ASP A 70 -20.35 -12.31 -9.15
CA ASP A 70 -20.38 -11.13 -8.29
C ASP A 70 -19.85 -9.85 -8.97
N GLU A 71 -19.37 -9.94 -10.22
CA GLU A 71 -18.74 -8.81 -10.93
C GLU A 71 -19.67 -7.60 -11.12
N ASN A 72 -20.98 -7.81 -11.15
CA ASN A 72 -21.96 -6.72 -11.28
C ASN A 72 -22.32 -6.04 -9.94
N LYS A 73 -21.81 -6.54 -8.82
CA LYS A 73 -22.14 -6.03 -7.48
C LYS A 73 -21.06 -5.11 -6.91
N THR A 74 -19.85 -5.12 -7.47
CA THR A 74 -18.72 -4.41 -6.92
C THR A 74 -17.65 -4.14 -7.99
N LEU A 75 -16.58 -3.46 -7.62
CA LEU A 75 -15.37 -3.35 -8.44
C LEU A 75 -14.71 -4.73 -8.54
N ARG A 76 -14.24 -5.08 -9.75
CA ARG A 76 -13.85 -6.46 -10.09
C ARG A 76 -12.52 -6.92 -9.50
N TYR A 77 -11.64 -5.98 -9.13
CA TYR A 77 -10.32 -6.29 -8.61
C TYR A 77 -10.12 -5.68 -7.24
N PHE A 78 -9.35 -6.36 -6.41
CA PHE A 78 -8.79 -5.74 -5.23
C PHE A 78 -7.35 -6.18 -5.00
N GLN A 79 -6.54 -5.27 -4.48
CA GLN A 79 -5.15 -5.48 -4.20
C GLN A 79 -4.88 -5.18 -2.72
N ILE A 80 -4.12 -6.05 -2.08
CA ILE A 80 -3.71 -5.88 -0.69
C ILE A 80 -2.19 -5.89 -0.59
N SER A 81 -1.65 -4.96 0.17
CA SER A 81 -0.27 -4.99 0.67
C SER A 81 -0.23 -4.75 2.16
N SER A 82 0.75 -5.36 2.84
CA SER A 82 0.87 -5.41 4.29
C SER A 82 2.16 -4.74 4.73
N TYR A 83 2.07 -3.87 5.75
CA TYR A 83 3.21 -3.13 6.28
C TYR A 83 3.25 -3.27 7.80
N THR A 84 4.43 -3.54 8.34
CA THR A 84 4.65 -3.67 9.79
C THR A 84 4.75 -2.33 10.50
N SER A 85 5.03 -1.25 9.76
CA SER A 85 5.16 0.11 10.27
C SER A 85 5.07 1.14 9.14
N ASP A 86 4.93 2.42 9.46
CA ASP A 86 5.02 3.49 8.47
C ASP A 86 6.40 3.57 7.82
N LYS A 87 7.46 3.30 8.57
CA LYS A 87 8.82 3.20 8.02
C LYS A 87 8.92 2.07 6.99
N HIS A 88 8.33 0.90 7.25
CA HIS A 88 8.28 -0.20 6.28
C HIS A 88 7.53 0.21 5.01
N TYR A 89 6.43 0.94 5.15
CA TYR A 89 5.71 1.52 4.01
C TYR A 89 6.62 2.44 3.16
N GLU A 90 7.31 3.38 3.79
CA GLU A 90 8.23 4.29 3.09
C GLU A 90 9.36 3.54 2.38
N MET A 91 9.96 2.53 3.02
CA MET A 91 11.02 1.72 2.43
C MET A 91 10.55 0.95 1.20
N THR A 92 9.34 0.38 1.21
CA THR A 92 8.77 -0.38 0.08
C THR A 92 8.34 0.51 -1.09
N HIS A 93 8.20 1.82 -0.87
CA HIS A 93 7.90 2.81 -1.92
C HIS A 93 9.15 3.53 -2.44
N ASN A 94 10.32 3.30 -1.83
CA ASN A 94 11.61 3.89 -2.20
C ASN A 94 12.69 2.81 -2.33
N VAL A 95 12.37 1.70 -2.99
CA VAL A 95 13.24 0.50 -3.05
C VAL A 95 14.53 0.80 -3.82
N ASN A 96 14.40 1.26 -5.06
CA ASN A 96 15.50 1.57 -5.96
C ASN A 96 15.01 2.37 -7.20
N ASP A 97 15.95 2.74 -8.06
CA ASP A 97 15.65 3.54 -9.27
C ASP A 97 14.80 2.75 -10.28
N GLU A 98 14.95 1.42 -10.36
CA GLU A 98 14.15 0.57 -11.22
C GLU A 98 12.66 0.61 -10.81
N TYR A 99 12.38 0.47 -9.52
CA TYR A 99 11.04 0.59 -8.96
C TYR A 99 10.42 1.96 -9.29
N LYS A 100 11.18 3.02 -9.01
CA LYS A 100 10.74 4.39 -9.29
C LYS A 100 10.45 4.59 -10.79
N SER A 101 11.37 4.21 -11.66
CA SER A 101 11.20 4.33 -13.13
C SER A 101 9.99 3.55 -13.64
N LEU A 102 9.72 2.36 -13.09
CA LEU A 102 8.55 1.55 -13.45
C LEU A 102 7.24 2.26 -13.09
N TRP A 103 7.15 2.83 -11.88
CA TRP A 103 6.00 3.61 -11.44
C TRP A 103 5.82 4.90 -12.20
N ASP A 104 6.90 5.66 -12.49
CA ASP A 104 6.83 6.90 -13.26
C ASP A 104 6.24 6.62 -14.66
N LYS A 105 6.70 5.56 -15.34
CA LYS A 105 6.15 5.13 -16.64
C LYS A 105 4.69 4.72 -16.54
N MET A 106 4.32 4.01 -15.48
CA MET A 106 2.93 3.60 -15.27
C MET A 106 2.01 4.81 -15.10
N TRP A 107 2.40 5.81 -14.30
CA TRP A 107 1.62 7.03 -14.09
C TRP A 107 1.38 7.83 -15.38
N GLU A 108 2.33 7.84 -16.31
CA GLU A 108 2.20 8.51 -17.59
C GLU A 108 1.38 7.73 -18.62
N SER A 109 1.21 6.42 -18.43
CA SER A 109 0.49 5.52 -19.32
C SER A 109 -1.04 5.66 -19.23
N ASP A 110 -1.74 5.07 -20.21
CA ASP A 110 -3.21 4.92 -20.17
C ASP A 110 -3.67 4.10 -18.98
N LEU A 111 -2.86 3.12 -18.57
CA LEU A 111 -3.13 2.30 -17.39
C LEU A 111 -3.18 3.17 -16.12
N GLY A 112 -2.18 4.02 -15.89
CA GLY A 112 -2.15 4.93 -14.76
C GLY A 112 -3.33 5.89 -14.74
N LYS A 113 -3.61 6.51 -15.87
CA LYS A 113 -4.70 7.49 -16.02
C LYS A 113 -6.09 6.88 -15.82
N LYS A 114 -6.31 5.62 -16.18
CA LYS A 114 -7.63 4.96 -16.14
C LYS A 114 -7.83 4.12 -14.88
N VAL A 115 -6.79 3.42 -14.39
CA VAL A 115 -6.92 2.48 -13.26
C VAL A 115 -6.53 3.13 -11.94
N TRP A 116 -5.47 3.93 -11.89
CA TRP A 116 -4.96 4.54 -10.65
C TRP A 116 -5.55 5.92 -10.33
N LYS A 117 -6.67 6.26 -10.91
CA LYS A 117 -7.41 7.47 -10.58
C LYS A 117 -8.20 7.27 -9.28
N PHE A 118 -7.64 7.70 -8.15
CA PHE A 118 -8.26 7.59 -6.82
C PHE A 118 -9.47 8.51 -6.63
N ASP A 119 -10.53 8.26 -7.38
CA ASP A 119 -11.75 9.08 -7.40
C ASP A 119 -12.85 8.58 -6.44
N ASN A 120 -12.59 7.51 -5.68
CA ASN A 120 -13.54 6.80 -4.82
C ASN A 120 -14.77 6.20 -5.54
N LYS A 121 -14.75 6.16 -6.87
CA LYS A 121 -15.79 5.53 -7.70
C LYS A 121 -15.25 4.34 -8.47
N THR A 122 -14.22 4.56 -9.26
CA THR A 122 -13.56 3.53 -10.07
C THR A 122 -12.33 2.95 -9.40
N HIS A 123 -11.76 3.67 -8.42
CA HIS A 123 -10.66 3.21 -7.58
C HIS A 123 -10.83 3.71 -6.15
N ILE A 124 -11.08 2.80 -5.24
CA ILE A 124 -11.24 3.05 -3.81
C ILE A 124 -10.00 2.57 -3.08
N TYR A 125 -9.31 3.48 -2.40
CA TYR A 125 -8.17 3.17 -1.55
C TYR A 125 -8.53 3.31 -0.08
N ARG A 126 -8.15 2.31 0.74
CA ARG A 126 -8.33 2.36 2.21
C ARG A 126 -7.06 1.90 2.91
N LYS A 127 -6.67 2.65 3.95
CA LYS A 127 -5.72 2.21 4.96
C LYS A 127 -6.51 1.50 6.04
N VAL A 128 -6.10 0.29 6.39
CA VAL A 128 -6.77 -0.54 7.39
C VAL A 128 -5.76 -0.94 8.45
N TYR A 129 -6.10 -0.77 9.71
CA TYR A 129 -5.25 -1.15 10.83
C TYR A 129 -5.81 -2.38 11.54
N ARG A 130 -4.91 -3.19 12.08
CA ARG A 130 -5.32 -4.36 12.85
C ARG A 130 -6.02 -3.92 14.13
N VAL A 131 -7.19 -4.48 14.38
CA VAL A 131 -7.89 -4.34 15.66
C VAL A 131 -7.44 -5.50 16.56
N TYR A 132 -6.91 -5.17 17.73
CA TYR A 132 -6.58 -6.15 18.77
C TYR A 132 -7.72 -6.18 19.77
N ASN A 133 -8.24 -7.36 20.05
CA ASN A 133 -9.25 -7.60 21.07
C ASN A 133 -8.56 -7.87 22.40
#